data_02bdf8d4eaa161d6d23fde78a6342b31
#
_entry.id   02bdf8d4eaa161d6d23fde78a6342b31
#
_cell.length_a   1.000
_cell.length_b   1.000
_cell.length_c   1.000
_cell.angle_alpha   90.00
_cell.angle_beta   90.00
_cell.angle_gamma   90.00
#
_symmetry.space_group_name_H-M   'P 1'
#
loop_
_entity.id
_entity.type
_entity.pdbx_description
1 polymer ?
#
loop_
_entity_poly.entity_id
_entity_poly.type
_entity_poly.pdbx_seq_one_letter_code
_entity_poly.pdbx_strand_id
1 'polypeptide(L)'
;APAQTPGVGQGDAFWKHWSDGQAEIAGYKLTMPRYSQERAGYAVAIFVTETMNHQTRVKTDAPQDASHYPVMKLNLIKDFQTGIYDYNTMLSAFVTLSSNAHLPVGHVSKLSFSSQEWCGHVYHQLLFERGKITETSHSYFENEADISRTFKTAPHVLSEDTLLLWARGMSGPKLAPGEQTIVPMLNSLQRVRLDHATLQATRATLGRHPTPETITTPAGTFETSRYIASIEGGQTWEIFVENAFPNRVVKWENSGGEKAELQGMMRVAYWAKQRNDHSALLSKLGLAPLAKPKAESKQ
;
A
#
# COMPACT_ATOMS: atom_id res chain seq x y z
N ALA A 1 19.31 -22.01 -2.59
CA ALA A 1 18.27 -22.15 -3.60
C ALA A 1 18.36 -20.94 -4.56
N PRO A 2 18.16 -21.10 -5.87
CA PRO A 2 18.19 -19.97 -6.78
C PRO A 2 17.08 -18.99 -6.40
N ALA A 3 17.40 -17.68 -6.37
CA ALA A 3 16.44 -16.63 -6.08
C ALA A 3 15.24 -16.79 -7.02
N GLN A 4 14.06 -17.05 -6.46
CA GLN A 4 12.84 -17.15 -7.26
C GLN A 4 12.58 -15.80 -7.90
N THR A 5 12.44 -15.79 -9.21
CA THR A 5 12.04 -14.60 -9.96
C THR A 5 10.65 -14.19 -9.47
N PRO A 6 10.42 -12.92 -9.09
CA PRO A 6 9.08 -12.47 -8.71
C PRO A 6 8.10 -12.82 -9.81
N GLY A 7 7.15 -13.68 -9.50
CA GLY A 7 6.21 -14.19 -10.48
C GLY A 7 5.04 -13.25 -10.68
N VAL A 8 5.25 -12.07 -11.24
CA VAL A 8 4.13 -11.22 -11.68
C VAL A 8 3.64 -11.77 -13.02
N GLY A 9 2.52 -12.48 -12.98
CA GLY A 9 1.82 -12.92 -14.17
C GLY A 9 1.14 -11.72 -14.82
N GLN A 10 1.82 -11.10 -15.75
CA GLN A 10 1.30 -10.01 -16.56
C GLN A 10 0.75 -10.56 -17.88
N GLY A 11 -0.31 -11.40 -17.77
CA GLY A 11 -1.03 -11.86 -18.94
C GLY A 11 -1.95 -10.78 -19.51
N ASP A 12 -2.50 -11.02 -20.70
CA ASP A 12 -3.39 -10.09 -21.41
C ASP A 12 -4.57 -9.60 -20.55
N ALA A 13 -5.14 -10.47 -19.70
CA ALA A 13 -6.23 -10.11 -18.79
C ALA A 13 -5.81 -9.04 -17.77
N PHE A 14 -4.59 -9.12 -17.25
CA PHE A 14 -4.04 -8.11 -16.34
C PHE A 14 -3.95 -6.76 -17.04
N TRP A 15 -3.30 -6.71 -18.21
CA TRP A 15 -3.13 -5.46 -18.94
C TRP A 15 -4.45 -4.88 -19.42
N LYS A 16 -5.36 -5.71 -19.94
CA LYS A 16 -6.70 -5.26 -20.31
C LYS A 16 -7.44 -4.57 -19.14
N HIS A 17 -7.27 -5.07 -17.92
CA HIS A 17 -7.91 -4.50 -16.73
C HIS A 17 -7.19 -3.24 -16.24
N TRP A 18 -5.85 -3.25 -16.18
CA TRP A 18 -5.09 -2.19 -15.54
C TRP A 18 -4.62 -1.07 -16.47
N SER A 19 -4.82 -1.19 -17.80
CA SER A 19 -4.46 -0.17 -18.80
C SER A 19 -5.67 0.59 -19.34
N ASP A 20 -6.84 0.48 -18.72
CA ASP A 20 -8.08 1.09 -19.19
C ASP A 20 -8.26 2.56 -18.75
N GLY A 21 -7.24 3.16 -18.15
CA GLY A 21 -7.27 4.54 -17.67
C GLY A 21 -8.12 4.77 -16.42
N GLN A 22 -8.38 3.72 -15.63
CA GLN A 22 -9.12 3.81 -14.37
C GLN A 22 -8.26 3.31 -13.20
N ALA A 23 -8.48 3.90 -12.03
CA ALA A 23 -8.00 3.38 -10.76
C ALA A 23 -9.06 2.48 -10.11
N GLU A 24 -8.61 1.44 -9.41
CA GLU A 24 -9.41 0.73 -8.42
C GLU A 24 -9.29 1.45 -7.09
N ILE A 25 -10.42 1.83 -6.50
CA ILE A 25 -10.48 2.51 -5.20
C ILE A 25 -11.34 1.66 -4.28
N ALA A 26 -10.81 1.31 -3.12
CA ALA A 26 -11.51 0.54 -2.10
C ALA A 26 -11.49 1.28 -0.77
N GLY A 27 -12.64 1.38 -0.13
CA GLY A 27 -12.80 1.96 1.21
C GLY A 27 -12.94 0.86 2.26
N TYR A 28 -12.30 1.04 3.39
CA TYR A 28 -12.27 0.08 4.49
C TYR A 28 -12.65 0.75 5.81
N LYS A 29 -13.41 0.03 6.63
CA LYS A 29 -13.51 0.34 8.06
C LYS A 29 -12.18 -0.04 8.70
N LEU A 30 -11.55 0.92 9.37
CA LEU A 30 -10.25 0.76 10.02
C LEU A 30 -10.39 0.75 11.53
N THR A 31 -9.71 -0.19 12.18
CA THR A 31 -9.36 -0.12 13.61
C THR A 31 -7.85 0.03 13.69
N MET A 32 -7.38 1.10 14.32
CA MET A 32 -5.97 1.42 14.44
C MET A 32 -5.57 1.51 15.91
N PRO A 33 -4.60 0.70 16.41
CA PRO A 33 -4.11 0.81 17.77
C PRO A 33 -3.22 2.06 17.89
N ARG A 34 -3.54 2.94 18.84
CA ARG A 34 -2.71 4.09 19.16
C ARG A 34 -2.88 4.51 20.63
N TYR A 35 -1.74 4.74 21.32
CA TYR A 35 -1.73 5.10 22.75
C TYR A 35 -2.50 4.08 23.62
N SER A 36 -2.20 2.79 23.42
CA SER A 36 -2.80 1.65 24.13
C SER A 36 -4.32 1.54 24.03
N GLN A 37 -4.92 2.13 23.00
CA GLN A 37 -6.35 2.06 22.72
C GLN A 37 -6.61 1.78 21.24
N GLU A 38 -7.71 1.09 20.96
CA GLU A 38 -8.23 0.96 19.60
C GLU A 38 -8.87 2.28 19.15
N ARG A 39 -8.52 2.72 17.96
CA ARG A 39 -9.05 3.93 17.33
C ARG A 39 -9.86 3.56 16.11
N ALA A 40 -11.06 4.10 16.06
CA ALA A 40 -11.88 3.97 14.86
C ALA A 40 -11.38 4.93 13.78
N GLY A 41 -11.42 4.46 12.55
CA GLY A 41 -11.02 5.24 11.38
C GLY A 41 -11.51 4.62 10.09
N TYR A 42 -10.97 5.10 8.99
CA TYR A 42 -11.16 4.51 7.69
C TYR A 42 -9.83 4.42 6.93
N ALA A 43 -9.77 3.49 5.99
CA ALA A 43 -8.67 3.45 5.04
C ALA A 43 -9.21 3.51 3.61
N VAL A 44 -8.43 4.13 2.71
CA VAL A 44 -8.69 4.10 1.27
C VAL A 44 -7.46 3.54 0.59
N ALA A 45 -7.63 2.43 -0.13
CA ALA A 45 -6.60 1.87 -0.98
C ALA A 45 -6.90 2.19 -2.44
N ILE A 46 -5.92 2.78 -3.13
CA ILE A 46 -6.01 3.16 -4.54
C ILE A 46 -4.94 2.40 -5.30
N PHE A 47 -5.37 1.49 -6.18
CA PHE A 47 -4.47 0.76 -7.08
C PHE A 47 -4.61 1.31 -8.50
N VAL A 48 -3.51 1.68 -9.11
CA VAL A 48 -3.48 2.22 -10.47
C VAL A 48 -2.12 1.98 -11.11
N THR A 49 -2.12 1.74 -12.42
CA THR A 49 -0.88 1.71 -13.20
C THR A 49 -0.45 3.14 -13.54
N GLU A 50 0.82 3.41 -13.39
CA GLU A 50 1.43 4.68 -13.78
C GLU A 50 2.74 4.41 -14.54
N THR A 51 3.22 5.42 -15.25
CA THR A 51 4.55 5.41 -15.86
C THR A 51 5.50 6.29 -15.05
N MET A 52 6.65 5.74 -14.70
CA MET A 52 7.71 6.45 -13.97
C MET A 52 8.95 6.62 -14.83
N ASN A 53 9.64 7.72 -14.65
CA ASN A 53 10.99 7.92 -15.15
C ASN A 53 12.01 7.23 -14.22
N HIS A 54 12.93 6.43 -14.77
CA HIS A 54 13.86 5.62 -13.96
C HIS A 54 14.96 6.44 -13.28
N GLN A 55 15.28 7.65 -13.76
CA GLN A 55 16.28 8.53 -13.14
C GLN A 55 15.70 9.32 -11.99
N THR A 56 14.57 10.00 -12.23
CA THR A 56 13.96 10.88 -11.25
C THR A 56 13.03 10.17 -10.27
N ARG A 57 12.60 8.95 -10.60
CA ARG A 57 11.67 8.12 -9.81
C ARG A 57 10.35 8.86 -9.50
N VAL A 58 9.88 9.62 -10.46
CA VAL A 58 8.59 10.31 -10.41
C VAL A 58 7.74 9.95 -11.62
N LYS A 59 6.43 10.13 -11.47
CA LYS A 59 5.46 9.94 -12.54
C LYS A 59 5.79 10.85 -13.73
N THR A 60 5.61 10.33 -14.92
CA THR A 60 5.66 11.11 -16.17
C THR A 60 4.34 11.05 -16.91
N ASP A 61 3.93 12.18 -17.46
CA ASP A 61 2.83 12.30 -18.41
C ASP A 61 3.34 12.55 -19.86
N ALA A 62 4.69 12.59 -20.03
CA ALA A 62 5.36 12.78 -21.32
C ALA A 62 5.33 11.50 -22.18
N PRO A 63 5.56 11.63 -23.49
CA PRO A 63 5.71 10.49 -24.38
C PRO A 63 6.75 9.49 -23.88
N GLN A 64 6.51 8.20 -24.15
CA GLN A 64 7.30 7.09 -23.68
C GLN A 64 8.65 7.03 -24.42
N ASP A 65 9.72 6.84 -23.69
CA ASP A 65 11.04 6.52 -24.18
C ASP A 65 11.68 5.43 -23.30
N ALA A 66 12.93 5.05 -23.59
CA ALA A 66 13.65 4.00 -22.87
C ALA A 66 13.91 4.32 -21.38
N SER A 67 13.73 5.57 -20.94
CA SER A 67 13.87 5.98 -19.56
C SER A 67 12.59 5.77 -18.74
N HIS A 68 11.50 5.36 -19.35
CA HIS A 68 10.21 5.20 -18.72
C HIS A 68 9.87 3.72 -18.52
N TYR A 69 9.20 3.41 -17.42
CA TYR A 69 8.75 2.06 -17.11
C TYR A 69 7.41 2.06 -16.37
N PRO A 70 6.54 1.07 -16.61
CA PRO A 70 5.26 0.95 -15.94
C PRO A 70 5.45 0.44 -14.51
N VAL A 71 4.64 0.95 -13.60
CA VAL A 71 4.53 0.51 -12.21
C VAL A 71 3.08 0.27 -11.84
N MET A 72 2.85 -0.65 -10.89
CA MET A 72 1.63 -0.66 -10.09
C MET A 72 1.87 0.25 -8.89
N LYS A 73 1.02 1.25 -8.72
CA LYS A 73 1.01 2.13 -7.56
C LYS A 73 -0.11 1.72 -6.62
N LEU A 74 0.22 1.60 -5.35
CA LEU A 74 -0.73 1.59 -4.24
C LEU A 74 -0.58 2.90 -3.47
N ASN A 75 -1.65 3.70 -3.38
CA ASN A 75 -1.78 4.69 -2.32
C ASN A 75 -2.69 4.11 -1.24
N LEU A 76 -2.20 4.02 -0.03
CA LEU A 76 -2.96 3.60 1.15
C LEU A 76 -3.05 4.78 2.12
N ILE A 77 -4.23 5.39 2.17
CA ILE A 77 -4.56 6.47 3.08
C ILE A 77 -5.23 5.87 4.30
N LYS A 78 -4.82 6.29 5.49
CA LYS A 78 -5.47 5.92 6.75
C LYS A 78 -5.74 7.17 7.58
N ASP A 79 -6.99 7.35 7.95
CA ASP A 79 -7.46 8.42 8.81
C ASP A 79 -8.09 7.83 10.06
N PHE A 80 -7.65 8.27 11.24
CA PHE A 80 -8.20 7.81 12.52
C PHE A 80 -8.11 8.89 13.60
N GLN A 81 -9.04 8.87 14.52
CA GLN A 81 -9.20 9.88 15.57
C GLN A 81 -8.54 9.45 16.87
N THR A 82 -7.75 10.33 17.51
CA THR A 82 -7.24 10.14 18.87
C THR A 82 -7.72 11.27 19.78
N GLY A 83 -8.71 11.01 20.60
CA GLY A 83 -9.26 12.08 21.45
C GLY A 83 -9.78 13.25 20.61
N ILE A 84 -9.16 14.43 20.74
CA ILE A 84 -9.59 15.65 20.03
C ILE A 84 -8.88 15.89 18.70
N TYR A 85 -7.86 15.11 18.35
CA TYR A 85 -7.09 15.29 17.11
C TYR A 85 -7.04 14.01 16.29
N ASP A 86 -6.92 14.17 15.01
CA ASP A 86 -6.85 13.11 14.04
C ASP A 86 -5.42 12.87 13.55
N TYR A 87 -5.22 11.68 13.00
CA TYR A 87 -4.06 11.31 12.19
C TYR A 87 -4.51 11.14 10.75
N ASN A 88 -3.78 11.75 9.85
CA ASN A 88 -3.82 11.44 8.43
C ASN A 88 -2.48 10.87 8.01
N THR A 89 -2.47 9.64 7.52
CA THR A 89 -1.27 9.00 6.98
C THR A 89 -1.50 8.57 5.55
N MET A 90 -0.47 8.68 4.72
CA MET A 90 -0.49 8.16 3.35
C MET A 90 0.80 7.42 3.04
N LEU A 91 0.65 6.17 2.63
CA LEU A 91 1.69 5.36 2.03
C LEU A 91 1.50 5.33 0.52
N SER A 92 2.55 5.61 -0.24
CA SER A 92 2.60 5.37 -1.68
C SER A 92 3.67 4.33 -1.98
N ALA A 93 3.26 3.17 -2.47
CA ALA A 93 4.15 2.08 -2.85
C ALA A 93 4.09 1.86 -4.37
N PHE A 94 5.26 1.73 -4.99
CA PHE A 94 5.40 1.55 -6.43
C PHE A 94 6.20 0.28 -6.70
N VAL A 95 5.60 -0.66 -7.42
CA VAL A 95 6.27 -1.90 -7.84
C VAL A 95 6.36 -1.95 -9.36
N THR A 96 7.48 -2.45 -9.87
CA THR A 96 7.76 -2.54 -11.30
C THR A 96 6.86 -3.56 -11.99
N LEU A 97 6.25 -3.19 -13.11
CA LEU A 97 5.47 -4.07 -13.98
C LEU A 97 6.25 -4.54 -15.22
N SER A 98 7.42 -3.96 -15.45
CA SER A 98 8.42 -4.43 -16.41
C SER A 98 9.81 -4.30 -15.81
N SER A 99 10.77 -5.09 -16.31
CA SER A 99 12.17 -4.89 -15.94
C SER A 99 12.68 -3.54 -16.48
N ASN A 100 13.54 -2.89 -15.70
CA ASN A 100 14.22 -1.68 -16.10
C ASN A 100 15.72 -1.76 -15.75
N ALA A 101 16.48 -0.70 -16.00
CA ALA A 101 17.93 -0.67 -15.75
C ALA A 101 18.34 -0.95 -14.29
N HIS A 102 17.43 -0.73 -13.35
CA HIS A 102 17.72 -0.84 -11.90
C HIS A 102 17.11 -2.09 -11.26
N LEU A 103 15.93 -2.52 -11.72
CA LEU A 103 15.09 -3.50 -11.02
C LEU A 103 14.39 -4.46 -11.99
N PRO A 104 14.27 -5.76 -11.63
CA PRO A 104 13.41 -6.70 -12.31
C PRO A 104 11.92 -6.40 -12.08
N VAL A 105 11.05 -7.15 -12.77
CA VAL A 105 9.59 -7.12 -12.57
C VAL A 105 9.20 -7.51 -11.15
N GLY A 106 8.18 -6.86 -10.60
CA GLY A 106 7.61 -7.18 -9.30
C GLY A 106 8.43 -6.69 -8.11
N HIS A 107 9.47 -5.87 -8.34
CA HIS A 107 10.29 -5.31 -7.28
C HIS A 107 9.77 -3.94 -6.84
N VAL A 108 9.96 -3.65 -5.56
CA VAL A 108 9.72 -2.32 -5.00
C VAL A 108 10.66 -1.33 -5.67
N SER A 109 10.12 -0.29 -6.29
CA SER A 109 10.89 0.77 -6.94
C SER A 109 11.02 1.99 -6.04
N LYS A 110 9.92 2.36 -5.40
CA LYS A 110 9.83 3.52 -4.52
C LYS A 110 8.79 3.27 -3.44
N LEU A 111 9.08 3.75 -2.25
CA LEU A 111 8.11 3.95 -1.18
C LEU A 111 8.16 5.42 -0.75
N SER A 112 7.02 5.99 -0.41
CA SER A 112 6.95 7.23 0.35
C SER A 112 5.83 7.14 1.37
N PHE A 113 6.09 7.68 2.54
CA PHE A 113 5.14 7.74 3.65
C PHE A 113 5.06 9.17 4.16
N SER A 114 3.86 9.63 4.46
CA SER A 114 3.64 10.88 5.16
C SER A 114 2.68 10.66 6.32
N SER A 115 2.88 11.43 7.37
CA SER A 115 1.99 11.49 8.52
C SER A 115 1.77 12.93 8.89
N GLN A 116 0.52 13.32 9.09
CA GLN A 116 0.12 14.63 9.58
C GLN A 116 -0.79 14.44 10.78
N GLU A 117 -0.50 15.15 11.84
CA GLU A 117 -1.32 15.25 13.04
C GLU A 117 -1.01 16.59 13.74
N TRP A 118 -1.69 16.93 14.81
CA TRP A 118 -1.58 18.29 15.37
C TRP A 118 -0.20 18.66 15.92
N CYS A 119 0.67 17.69 16.24
CA CYS A 119 2.03 18.00 16.66
C CYS A 119 2.94 18.39 15.48
N GLY A 120 2.69 17.88 14.28
CA GLY A 120 3.51 18.15 13.12
C GLY A 120 3.34 17.13 12.00
N HIS A 121 4.28 17.09 11.10
CA HIS A 121 4.25 16.15 9.97
C HIS A 121 5.61 15.53 9.72
N VAL A 122 5.57 14.37 9.06
CA VAL A 122 6.74 13.62 8.62
C VAL A 122 6.57 13.26 7.16
N TYR A 123 7.64 13.33 6.39
CA TYR A 123 7.75 12.72 5.08
C TYR A 123 8.97 11.80 5.04
N HIS A 124 8.80 10.56 4.59
CA HIS A 124 9.84 9.56 4.50
C HIS A 124 9.80 8.87 3.13
N GLN A 125 10.93 8.82 2.41
CA GLN A 125 11.04 8.24 1.09
C GLN A 125 12.17 7.23 1.01
N LEU A 126 11.91 6.11 0.33
CA LEU A 126 12.90 5.11 -0.04
C LEU A 126 12.91 4.93 -1.56
N LEU A 127 14.08 5.01 -2.17
CA LEU A 127 14.32 4.66 -3.57
C LEU A 127 15.14 3.38 -3.63
N PHE A 128 14.61 2.39 -4.34
CA PHE A 128 15.20 1.05 -4.40
C PHE A 128 16.01 0.88 -5.68
N GLU A 129 17.20 0.30 -5.53
CA GLU A 129 18.03 -0.25 -6.59
C GLU A 129 18.46 -1.66 -6.18
N ARG A 130 19.02 -2.44 -7.10
CA ARG A 130 19.47 -3.80 -6.77
C ARG A 130 20.54 -3.75 -5.68
N GLY A 131 20.21 -4.25 -4.49
CA GLY A 131 21.13 -4.33 -3.34
C GLY A 131 21.44 -3.00 -2.64
N LYS A 132 20.70 -1.93 -2.95
CA LYS A 132 20.92 -0.60 -2.40
C LYS A 132 19.60 0.16 -2.25
N ILE A 133 19.50 0.94 -1.18
CA ILE A 133 18.35 1.84 -0.93
C ILE A 133 18.90 3.22 -0.60
N THR A 134 18.32 4.24 -1.24
CA THR A 134 18.50 5.64 -0.87
C THR A 134 17.30 6.07 -0.03
N GLU A 135 17.57 6.56 1.17
CA GLU A 135 16.60 7.02 2.16
C GLU A 135 16.67 8.52 2.31
N THR A 136 15.51 9.16 2.29
CA THR A 136 15.34 10.59 2.62
C THR A 136 14.16 10.72 3.56
N SER A 137 14.36 11.40 4.70
CA SER A 137 13.28 11.64 5.65
C SER A 137 13.38 13.06 6.19
N HIS A 138 12.22 13.69 6.37
CA HIS A 138 12.04 14.97 7.05
C HIS A 138 11.02 14.77 8.16
N SER A 139 11.43 14.95 9.39
CA SER A 139 10.61 14.71 10.57
C SER A 139 10.53 15.93 11.45
N TYR A 140 9.40 16.15 12.10
CA TYR A 140 9.20 17.12 13.15
C TYR A 140 9.97 16.76 14.44
N PHE A 141 10.36 15.49 14.61
CA PHE A 141 10.96 14.97 15.83
C PHE A 141 12.50 15.07 15.76
N GLU A 142 13.13 15.63 16.80
CA GLU A 142 14.56 15.95 16.84
C GLU A 142 15.46 14.74 16.50
N ASN A 143 15.19 13.58 17.06
CA ASN A 143 15.98 12.36 16.84
C ASN A 143 15.77 11.69 15.48
N GLU A 144 14.85 12.20 14.68
CA GLU A 144 14.47 11.68 13.36
C GLU A 144 14.61 12.76 12.26
N ALA A 145 15.15 13.94 12.61
CA ALA A 145 15.26 15.05 11.69
C ALA A 145 16.21 14.75 10.53
N ASP A 146 15.83 15.20 9.35
CA ASP A 146 16.63 15.29 8.12
C ASP A 146 17.64 14.16 7.85
N ILE A 147 17.10 12.96 7.59
CA ILE A 147 17.91 11.82 7.18
C ILE A 147 18.10 11.88 5.66
N SER A 148 19.37 11.78 5.22
CA SER A 148 19.74 11.53 3.82
C SER A 148 20.89 10.55 3.79
N ARG A 149 20.63 9.30 3.40
CA ARG A 149 21.67 8.26 3.35
C ARG A 149 21.37 7.21 2.29
N THR A 150 22.44 6.49 1.93
CA THR A 150 22.33 5.29 1.09
C THR A 150 22.93 4.12 1.85
N PHE A 151 22.24 2.99 1.86
CA PHE A 151 22.70 1.78 2.53
C PHE A 151 22.51 0.52 1.68
N LYS A 152 23.33 -0.49 1.94
CA LYS A 152 23.25 -1.80 1.27
C LYS A 152 22.14 -2.64 1.86
N THR A 153 21.51 -3.45 1.02
CA THR A 153 20.48 -4.41 1.39
C THR A 153 20.57 -5.67 0.54
N ALA A 154 19.76 -6.68 0.86
CA ALA A 154 19.62 -7.84 -0.02
C ALA A 154 19.03 -7.41 -1.39
N PRO A 155 19.48 -8.02 -2.51
CA PRO A 155 19.04 -7.63 -3.86
C PRO A 155 17.53 -7.70 -4.10
N HIS A 156 16.82 -8.52 -3.33
CA HIS A 156 15.39 -8.79 -3.46
C HIS A 156 14.63 -8.47 -2.16
N VAL A 157 15.10 -7.47 -1.42
CA VAL A 157 14.40 -7.04 -0.20
C VAL A 157 13.00 -6.56 -0.53
N LEU A 158 12.02 -7.06 0.23
CA LEU A 158 10.65 -6.58 0.20
C LEU A 158 10.45 -5.54 1.31
N SER A 159 9.28 -4.92 1.35
CA SER A 159 8.86 -4.07 2.45
C SER A 159 7.52 -4.53 2.99
N GLU A 160 7.36 -4.45 4.31
CA GLU A 160 6.07 -4.62 4.99
C GLU A 160 4.99 -3.72 4.37
N ASP A 161 5.38 -2.53 3.89
CA ASP A 161 4.49 -1.58 3.21
C ASP A 161 3.96 -2.07 1.84
N THR A 162 4.50 -3.16 1.29
CA THR A 162 4.06 -3.75 0.01
C THR A 162 3.27 -5.04 0.16
N LEU A 163 2.92 -5.44 1.38
CA LEU A 163 2.25 -6.71 1.64
C LEU A 163 0.89 -6.85 0.94
N LEU A 164 0.13 -5.75 0.80
CA LEU A 164 -1.13 -5.79 0.03
C LEU A 164 -0.89 -6.02 -1.48
N LEU A 165 0.20 -5.48 -2.03
CA LEU A 165 0.61 -5.74 -3.41
C LEU A 165 1.11 -7.17 -3.59
N TRP A 166 1.87 -7.68 -2.61
CA TRP A 166 2.32 -9.08 -2.62
C TRP A 166 1.16 -10.06 -2.57
N ALA A 167 0.22 -9.90 -1.65
CA ALA A 167 -0.94 -10.79 -1.52
C ALA A 167 -1.81 -10.81 -2.79
N ARG A 168 -1.81 -9.72 -3.57
CA ARG A 168 -2.46 -9.64 -4.89
C ARG A 168 -1.62 -10.22 -6.04
N GLY A 169 -0.45 -10.77 -5.76
CA GLY A 169 0.46 -11.33 -6.77
C GLY A 169 1.17 -10.29 -7.66
N MET A 170 1.24 -9.03 -7.20
CA MET A 170 1.86 -7.91 -7.94
C MET A 170 3.31 -7.65 -7.53
N SER A 171 3.76 -8.21 -6.40
CA SER A 171 5.11 -8.05 -5.87
C SER A 171 5.58 -9.32 -5.17
N GLY A 172 6.90 -9.52 -5.06
CA GLY A 172 7.48 -10.63 -4.32
C GLY A 172 7.17 -12.03 -4.88
N PRO A 173 7.39 -13.09 -4.10
CA PRO A 173 7.21 -14.47 -4.54
C PRO A 173 5.73 -14.83 -4.66
N LYS A 174 5.38 -15.59 -5.71
CA LYS A 174 4.08 -16.26 -5.80
C LYS A 174 4.14 -17.56 -5.01
N LEU A 175 3.10 -17.81 -4.23
CA LEU A 175 2.99 -19.00 -3.40
C LEU A 175 1.75 -19.82 -3.80
N ALA A 176 1.94 -21.13 -3.96
CA ALA A 176 0.85 -22.07 -4.07
C ALA A 176 0.13 -22.23 -2.71
N PRO A 177 -1.13 -22.71 -2.68
CA PRO A 177 -1.80 -23.03 -1.42
C PRO A 177 -0.95 -23.97 -0.54
N GLY A 178 -0.75 -23.62 0.72
CA GLY A 178 0.09 -24.35 1.67
C GLY A 178 1.59 -24.08 1.56
N GLU A 179 2.04 -23.30 0.59
CA GLU A 179 3.44 -22.96 0.41
C GLU A 179 3.86 -21.81 1.33
N GLN A 180 5.13 -21.83 1.73
CA GLN A 180 5.78 -20.75 2.48
C GLN A 180 7.22 -20.55 2.03
N THR A 181 7.75 -19.34 2.22
CA THR A 181 9.13 -18.98 1.90
C THR A 181 9.67 -17.92 2.85
N ILE A 182 10.98 -17.86 3.00
CA ILE A 182 11.64 -16.83 3.82
C ILE A 182 12.25 -15.78 2.89
N VAL A 183 12.00 -14.51 3.20
CA VAL A 183 12.48 -13.36 2.44
C VAL A 183 13.10 -12.30 3.35
N PRO A 184 14.05 -11.49 2.86
CA PRO A 184 14.44 -10.26 3.54
C PRO A 184 13.32 -9.23 3.43
N MET A 185 12.98 -8.57 4.55
CA MET A 185 11.86 -7.65 4.68
C MET A 185 12.28 -6.40 5.45
N LEU A 186 12.04 -5.21 4.87
CA LEU A 186 12.10 -3.95 5.60
C LEU A 186 10.84 -3.79 6.45
N ASN A 187 10.99 -3.30 7.67
CA ASN A 187 9.86 -2.91 8.49
C ASN A 187 9.12 -1.71 7.88
N SER A 188 7.85 -1.56 8.23
CA SER A 188 6.96 -0.52 7.69
C SER A 188 7.44 0.90 8.07
N LEU A 189 7.36 1.83 7.10
CA LEU A 189 7.55 3.26 7.35
C LEU A 189 6.51 3.82 8.32
N GLN A 190 5.29 3.24 8.35
CA GLN A 190 4.30 3.57 9.36
C GLN A 190 4.79 3.24 10.77
N ARG A 191 5.41 2.06 10.98
CA ARG A 191 5.99 1.69 12.28
C ARG A 191 7.19 2.57 12.62
N VAL A 192 8.05 2.87 11.66
CA VAL A 192 9.16 3.81 11.86
C VAL A 192 8.63 5.12 12.43
N ARG A 193 7.53 5.65 11.89
CA ARG A 193 6.94 6.90 12.36
C ARG A 193 6.15 6.76 13.66
N LEU A 194 5.23 5.80 13.77
CA LEU A 194 4.30 5.74 14.90
C LEU A 194 4.92 5.15 16.17
N ASP A 195 5.88 4.24 16.01
CA ASP A 195 6.56 3.57 17.13
C ASP A 195 7.97 4.13 17.36
N HIS A 196 8.40 5.16 16.61
CA HIS A 196 9.77 5.68 16.61
C HIS A 196 10.81 4.57 16.40
N ALA A 197 10.47 3.60 15.54
CA ALA A 197 11.31 2.43 15.28
C ALA A 197 12.43 2.79 14.26
N THR A 198 13.55 2.10 14.37
CA THR A 198 14.62 2.21 13.37
C THR A 198 14.23 1.46 12.10
N LEU A 199 14.46 2.07 10.92
CA LEU A 199 14.32 1.39 9.64
C LEU A 199 15.41 0.31 9.52
N GLN A 200 14.98 -0.94 9.39
CA GLN A 200 15.87 -2.10 9.29
C GLN A 200 15.27 -3.22 8.46
N ALA A 201 16.13 -4.04 7.88
CA ALA A 201 15.73 -5.28 7.23
C ALA A 201 15.91 -6.46 8.19
N THR A 202 14.87 -7.30 8.30
CA THR A 202 14.86 -8.55 9.05
C THR A 202 14.42 -9.70 8.13
N ARG A 203 14.22 -10.88 8.66
CA ARG A 203 13.60 -11.98 7.92
C ARG A 203 12.10 -11.96 8.12
N ALA A 204 11.37 -12.35 7.07
CA ALA A 204 9.95 -12.62 7.17
C ALA A 204 9.63 -13.96 6.53
N THR A 205 8.73 -14.72 7.16
CA THR A 205 8.14 -15.90 6.56
C THR A 205 6.84 -15.47 5.88
N LEU A 206 6.79 -15.61 4.56
CA LEU A 206 5.60 -15.41 3.75
C LEU A 206 4.94 -16.75 3.48
N GLY A 207 3.63 -16.86 3.68
CA GLY A 207 2.87 -18.08 3.47
C GLY A 207 1.52 -17.81 2.82
N ARG A 208 0.98 -18.83 2.14
CA ARG A 208 -0.41 -18.87 1.68
C ARG A 208 -1.12 -20.04 2.33
N HIS A 209 -2.24 -19.75 3.00
CA HIS A 209 -3.04 -20.80 3.64
C HIS A 209 -3.51 -21.86 2.63
N PRO A 210 -3.52 -23.16 3.01
CA PRO A 210 -3.82 -24.24 2.04
C PRO A 210 -5.26 -24.24 1.54
N THR A 211 -6.21 -23.75 2.34
CA THR A 211 -7.64 -23.78 2.01
C THR A 211 -8.21 -22.37 1.85
N PRO A 212 -9.11 -22.16 0.88
CA PRO A 212 -9.90 -20.93 0.79
C PRO A 212 -10.78 -20.73 2.02
N GLU A 213 -11.13 -19.47 2.29
CA GLU A 213 -12.00 -19.06 3.40
C GLU A 213 -13.05 -18.08 2.89
N THR A 214 -14.29 -18.24 3.38
CA THR A 214 -15.38 -17.32 3.09
C THR A 214 -15.35 -16.16 4.08
N ILE A 215 -15.16 -14.94 3.58
CA ILE A 215 -15.14 -13.70 4.39
C ILE A 215 -16.37 -12.86 4.03
N THR A 216 -17.14 -12.46 5.03
CA THR A 216 -18.25 -11.51 4.89
C THR A 216 -17.86 -10.16 5.45
N THR A 217 -18.06 -9.11 4.64
CA THR A 217 -17.83 -7.70 4.99
C THR A 217 -19.06 -6.89 4.58
N PRO A 218 -19.17 -5.61 4.94
CA PRO A 218 -20.25 -4.76 4.42
C PRO A 218 -20.33 -4.66 2.89
N ALA A 219 -19.20 -4.88 2.19
CA ALA A 219 -19.17 -4.90 0.73
C ALA A 219 -19.73 -6.19 0.11
N GLY A 220 -19.96 -7.25 0.91
CA GLY A 220 -20.47 -8.55 0.45
C GLY A 220 -19.75 -9.74 1.07
N THR A 221 -20.01 -10.91 0.49
CA THR A 221 -19.40 -12.19 0.88
C THR A 221 -18.46 -12.66 -0.23
N PHE A 222 -17.25 -13.05 0.12
CA PHE A 222 -16.16 -13.34 -0.80
C PHE A 222 -15.48 -14.67 -0.45
N GLU A 223 -15.25 -15.50 -1.45
CA GLU A 223 -14.31 -16.62 -1.35
C GLU A 223 -12.86 -16.07 -1.48
N THR A 224 -12.06 -16.27 -0.44
CA THR A 224 -10.74 -15.65 -0.32
C THR A 224 -9.62 -16.65 -0.13
N SER A 225 -8.42 -16.28 -0.54
CA SER A 225 -7.16 -16.89 -0.08
C SER A 225 -6.57 -16.02 1.03
N ARG A 226 -6.12 -16.66 2.12
CA ARG A 226 -5.41 -15.99 3.21
C ARG A 226 -3.91 -16.04 2.97
N TYR A 227 -3.28 -14.86 2.99
CA TYR A 227 -1.84 -14.68 2.92
C TYR A 227 -1.32 -14.25 4.29
N ILE A 228 -0.21 -14.82 4.72
CA ILE A 228 0.37 -14.63 6.05
C ILE A 228 1.78 -14.12 5.89
N ALA A 229 2.15 -13.06 6.60
CA ALA A 229 3.51 -12.54 6.65
C ALA A 229 3.94 -12.41 8.12
N SER A 230 4.81 -13.30 8.58
CA SER A 230 5.38 -13.25 9.94
C SER A 230 6.76 -12.63 9.91
N ILE A 231 6.91 -11.44 10.49
CA ILE A 231 8.14 -10.63 10.45
C ILE A 231 8.91 -10.84 11.74
N GLU A 232 10.18 -11.24 11.64
CA GLU A 232 11.06 -11.46 12.79
C GLU A 232 11.27 -10.14 13.56
N GLY A 233 10.91 -10.13 14.86
CA GLY A 233 10.93 -8.91 15.68
C GLY A 233 9.87 -7.87 15.32
N GLY A 234 8.93 -8.24 14.46
CA GLY A 234 7.86 -7.40 13.97
C GLY A 234 6.47 -7.98 14.24
N GLN A 235 5.56 -7.70 13.32
CA GLN A 235 4.17 -8.14 13.39
C GLN A 235 3.91 -9.33 12.48
N THR A 236 2.87 -10.09 12.77
CA THR A 236 2.30 -11.07 11.85
C THR A 236 1.07 -10.44 11.21
N TRP A 237 1.04 -10.45 9.88
CA TRP A 237 -0.06 -9.98 9.06
C TRP A 237 -0.86 -11.13 8.48
N GLU A 238 -2.16 -10.98 8.45
CA GLU A 238 -3.09 -11.83 7.72
C GLU A 238 -3.87 -10.98 6.72
N ILE A 239 -3.81 -11.35 5.45
CA ILE A 239 -4.42 -10.60 4.34
C ILE A 239 -5.31 -11.54 3.56
N PHE A 240 -6.59 -11.20 3.46
CA PHE A 240 -7.60 -11.98 2.76
C PHE A 240 -7.87 -11.35 1.40
N VAL A 241 -7.56 -12.10 0.36
CA VAL A 241 -7.68 -11.66 -1.04
C VAL A 241 -8.71 -12.50 -1.75
N GLU A 242 -9.65 -11.85 -2.40
CA GLU A 242 -10.67 -12.49 -3.22
C GLU A 242 -10.04 -13.40 -4.29
N ASN A 243 -10.56 -14.63 -4.44
CA ASN A 243 -10.07 -15.57 -5.44
C ASN A 243 -10.44 -15.19 -6.87
N ALA A 244 -11.55 -14.48 -7.05
CA ALA A 244 -11.95 -13.96 -8.34
C ALA A 244 -11.07 -12.79 -8.77
N PHE A 245 -10.75 -12.71 -10.07
CA PHE A 245 -10.07 -11.56 -10.64
C PHE A 245 -10.92 -10.28 -10.47
N PRO A 246 -10.34 -9.16 -10.06
CA PRO A 246 -8.93 -8.79 -10.03
C PRO A 246 -8.19 -9.05 -8.71
N ASN A 247 -8.61 -9.99 -7.88
CA ASN A 247 -7.97 -10.38 -6.63
C ASN A 247 -7.93 -9.22 -5.61
N ARG A 248 -9.12 -8.69 -5.27
CA ARG A 248 -9.26 -7.55 -4.35
C ARG A 248 -8.89 -7.94 -2.93
N VAL A 249 -8.27 -7.03 -2.21
CA VAL A 249 -8.08 -7.17 -0.76
C VAL A 249 -9.43 -6.97 -0.08
N VAL A 250 -9.91 -7.98 0.62
CA VAL A 250 -11.21 -7.97 1.31
C VAL A 250 -11.07 -7.58 2.78
N LYS A 251 -9.98 -8.03 3.40
CA LYS A 251 -9.68 -7.79 4.81
C LYS A 251 -8.18 -7.89 5.04
N TRP A 252 -7.66 -7.14 5.98
CA TRP A 252 -6.36 -7.41 6.59
C TRP A 252 -6.40 -7.15 8.08
N GLU A 253 -5.53 -7.84 8.80
CA GLU A 253 -5.28 -7.61 10.21
C GLU A 253 -3.83 -7.96 10.55
N ASN A 254 -3.33 -7.41 11.66
CA ASN A 254 -2.03 -7.77 12.16
C ASN A 254 -2.03 -7.99 13.68
N SER A 255 -0.97 -8.64 14.18
CA SER A 255 -0.80 -8.94 15.61
C SER A 255 -0.63 -7.71 16.50
N GLY A 256 -0.39 -6.54 15.91
CA GLY A 256 -0.36 -5.25 16.60
C GLY A 256 -1.74 -4.65 16.84
N GLY A 257 -2.81 -5.25 16.29
CA GLY A 257 -4.20 -4.83 16.48
C GLY A 257 -4.77 -3.96 15.36
N GLU A 258 -4.00 -3.64 14.31
CA GLU A 258 -4.57 -3.03 13.12
C GLU A 258 -5.52 -4.01 12.41
N LYS A 259 -6.72 -3.54 12.04
CA LYS A 259 -7.72 -4.31 11.29
C LYS A 259 -8.39 -3.42 10.27
N ALA A 260 -8.67 -3.95 9.09
CA ALA A 260 -9.42 -3.26 8.05
C ALA A 260 -10.34 -4.22 7.31
N GLU A 261 -11.59 -3.80 7.10
CA GLU A 261 -12.64 -4.58 6.44
C GLU A 261 -13.25 -3.77 5.32
N LEU A 262 -13.36 -4.38 4.13
CA LEU A 262 -13.87 -3.75 2.92
C LEU A 262 -15.33 -3.27 3.12
N GLN A 263 -15.56 -1.97 2.90
CA GLN A 263 -16.88 -1.34 2.98
C GLN A 263 -17.52 -1.19 1.60
N GLY A 264 -16.70 -0.99 0.57
CA GLY A 264 -17.14 -0.81 -0.79
C GLY A 264 -15.98 -0.44 -1.69
N MET A 265 -16.24 -0.45 -2.99
CA MET A 265 -15.22 -0.16 -3.98
C MET A 265 -15.82 0.35 -5.29
N MET A 266 -14.97 0.99 -6.09
CA MET A 266 -15.31 1.39 -7.44
C MET A 266 -14.07 1.44 -8.33
N ARG A 267 -14.29 1.38 -9.64
CA ARG A 267 -13.26 1.71 -10.65
C ARG A 267 -13.64 3.00 -11.33
N VAL A 268 -12.74 3.97 -11.34
CA VAL A 268 -12.99 5.29 -11.90
C VAL A 268 -11.68 6.07 -12.10
N ALA A 269 -11.65 6.93 -13.12
CA ALA A 269 -10.64 7.99 -13.26
C ALA A 269 -10.93 9.11 -12.23
N TYR A 270 -10.56 8.89 -10.96
CA TYR A 270 -10.93 9.79 -9.85
C TYR A 270 -10.35 11.20 -10.02
N TRP A 271 -9.21 11.34 -10.71
CA TRP A 271 -8.62 12.63 -11.04
C TRP A 271 -9.52 13.52 -11.94
N ALA A 272 -10.56 12.92 -12.54
CA ALA A 272 -11.61 13.65 -13.28
C ALA A 272 -12.89 13.83 -12.44
N LYS A 273 -12.89 13.49 -11.14
CA LYS A 273 -14.04 13.55 -10.23
C LYS A 273 -13.85 14.60 -9.13
N GLN A 274 -13.60 15.85 -9.54
CA GLN A 274 -13.23 16.97 -8.64
C GLN A 274 -14.41 17.90 -8.32
N ARG A 275 -15.56 17.73 -8.97
CA ARG A 275 -16.73 18.60 -8.75
C ARG A 275 -17.43 18.26 -7.44
N ASN A 276 -18.07 19.23 -6.82
CA ASN A 276 -18.75 19.05 -5.53
C ASN A 276 -19.84 17.96 -5.57
N ASP A 277 -20.56 17.82 -6.71
CA ASP A 277 -21.56 16.78 -6.91
C ASP A 277 -20.96 15.35 -6.97
N HIS A 278 -19.69 15.22 -7.35
CA HIS A 278 -18.99 13.94 -7.34
C HIS A 278 -18.73 13.39 -5.92
N SER A 279 -18.83 14.21 -4.87
CA SER A 279 -18.67 13.76 -3.48
C SER A 279 -19.66 12.65 -3.08
N ALA A 280 -20.80 12.57 -3.76
CA ALA A 280 -21.75 11.47 -3.59
C ALA A 280 -21.15 10.07 -3.88
N LEU A 281 -20.08 10.01 -4.70
CA LEU A 281 -19.38 8.76 -5.00
C LEU A 281 -18.68 8.15 -3.77
N LEU A 282 -18.39 8.94 -2.74
CA LEU A 282 -17.78 8.46 -1.49
C LEU A 282 -18.63 7.38 -0.80
N SER A 283 -19.96 7.45 -0.95
CA SER A 283 -20.86 6.42 -0.41
C SER A 283 -20.61 5.02 -0.98
N LYS A 284 -20.09 4.92 -2.23
CA LYS A 284 -19.68 3.64 -2.84
C LYS A 284 -18.47 3.01 -2.17
N LEU A 285 -17.73 3.79 -1.39
CA LEU A 285 -16.56 3.36 -0.61
C LEU A 285 -16.92 3.15 0.86
N GLY A 286 -18.19 3.30 1.25
CA GLY A 286 -18.62 3.30 2.65
C GLY A 286 -18.19 4.56 3.42
N LEU A 287 -17.84 5.64 2.71
CA LEU A 287 -17.41 6.92 3.29
C LEU A 287 -18.53 7.96 3.19
N ALA A 288 -18.59 8.84 4.19
CA ALA A 288 -19.49 9.97 4.19
C ALA A 288 -18.82 11.22 3.58
N PRO A 289 -19.49 11.94 2.67
CA PRO A 289 -19.00 13.23 2.23
C PRO A 289 -19.08 14.25 3.37
N LEU A 290 -18.18 15.23 3.37
CA LEU A 290 -18.27 16.38 4.26
C LEU A 290 -19.56 17.16 3.94
N ALA A 291 -20.15 17.77 4.99
CA ALA A 291 -21.33 18.62 4.81
C ALA A 291 -21.03 19.77 3.83
N LYS A 292 -21.93 19.98 2.87
CA LYS A 292 -21.81 21.13 1.96
C LYS A 292 -21.90 22.43 2.76
N PRO A 293 -21.11 23.46 2.41
CA PRO A 293 -21.34 24.81 2.94
C PRO A 293 -22.79 25.21 2.67
N LYS A 294 -23.46 25.78 3.67
CA LYS A 294 -24.79 26.37 3.45
C LYS A 294 -24.65 27.45 2.40
N ALA A 295 -25.49 27.41 1.36
CA ALA A 295 -25.60 28.52 0.44
C ALA A 295 -26.00 29.76 1.25
N GLU A 296 -25.17 30.81 1.18
CA GLU A 296 -25.59 32.12 1.71
C GLU A 296 -26.86 32.52 0.99
N SER A 297 -27.94 32.66 1.74
CA SER A 297 -29.15 33.31 1.20
C SER A 297 -28.75 34.74 0.88
N LYS A 298 -28.62 35.07 -0.40
CA LYS A 298 -28.51 36.47 -0.83
C LYS A 298 -29.76 37.17 -0.30
N GLN A 299 -29.59 38.01 0.74
CA GLN A 299 -30.56 38.99 1.14
C GLN A 299 -30.59 40.12 0.12
#